data_cc85148cf6a1d44ee7e94ea5a9b0ce2c
#
_entry.id   cc85148cf6a1d44ee7e94ea5a9b0ce2c
#
_cell.length_a   1.000
_cell.length_b   1.000
_cell.length_c   1.000
_cell.angle_alpha   90.00
_cell.angle_beta   90.00
_cell.angle_gamma   90.00
#
_symmetry.space_group_name_H-M   'P 1'
#
loop_
_entity.id
_entity.type
_entity.pdbx_description
1 polymer ?
#
loop_
_entity_poly.entity_id
_entity_poly.type
_entity_poly.pdbx_seq_one_letter_code
_entity_poly.pdbx_strand_id
1 'polypeptide(L)'
;ILYEILEIVSVFHSKGIIHRDLRIPNILMKENQISIIDFGLAKLKGEGDERATTYEGEQALMREVHFRSDFYALGHFSLFLLYAGYESNEKYEKPWYDELTLENYNREMLMRMLQMKTPYYENVRDLKKDVAFALERMEVPCFKSF
;
A
#
# COMPACT_ATOMS: atom_id res chain seq x y z
N ILE A 1 1.30 8.76 7.72
CA ILE A 1 0.37 8.75 6.57
C ILE A 1 -0.16 7.34 6.32
N LEU A 2 0.73 6.37 6.14
CA LEU A 2 0.28 5.00 5.86
C LEU A 2 -0.59 4.43 6.98
N TYR A 3 -0.21 4.61 8.24
CA TYR A 3 -0.99 4.11 9.36
C TYR A 3 -2.40 4.71 9.37
N GLU A 4 -2.52 6.00 9.13
CA GLU A 4 -3.82 6.68 9.06
C GLU A 4 -4.69 6.16 7.92
N ILE A 5 -4.08 5.90 6.76
CA ILE A 5 -4.78 5.27 5.63
C ILE A 5 -5.28 3.88 6.04
N LEU A 6 -4.46 3.10 6.73
CA LEU A 6 -4.85 1.76 7.17
C LEU A 6 -5.98 1.77 8.19
N GLU A 7 -6.07 2.81 9.02
CA GLU A 7 -7.22 2.97 9.92
C GLU A 7 -8.52 3.12 9.12
N ILE A 8 -8.49 3.91 8.04
CA ILE A 8 -9.66 4.08 7.17
C ILE A 8 -9.97 2.76 6.44
N VAL A 9 -8.93 2.12 5.89
CA VAL A 9 -9.06 0.83 5.20
C VAL A 9 -9.67 -0.22 6.13
N SER A 10 -9.28 -0.23 7.40
CA SER A 10 -9.82 -1.19 8.37
C SER A 10 -11.33 -1.08 8.52
N VAL A 11 -11.89 0.12 8.37
CA VAL A 11 -13.34 0.32 8.47
C VAL A 11 -14.06 -0.38 7.32
N PHE A 12 -13.65 -0.14 6.06
CA PHE A 12 -14.36 -0.78 4.95
C PHE A 12 -13.97 -2.25 4.77
N HIS A 13 -12.73 -2.65 5.10
CA HIS A 13 -12.36 -4.07 5.11
C HIS A 13 -13.16 -4.87 6.15
N SER A 14 -13.46 -4.26 7.32
CA SER A 14 -14.29 -4.92 8.33
C SER A 14 -15.70 -5.24 7.83
N LYS A 15 -16.15 -4.51 6.81
CA LYS A 15 -17.44 -4.75 6.14
C LYS A 15 -17.30 -5.64 4.91
N GLY A 16 -16.12 -6.20 4.68
CA GLY A 16 -15.83 -7.03 3.53
C GLY A 16 -15.65 -6.26 2.21
N ILE A 17 -15.53 -4.94 2.26
CA ILE A 17 -15.38 -4.10 1.07
C ILE A 17 -13.92 -4.01 0.70
N ILE A 18 -13.61 -4.29 -0.57
CA ILE A 18 -12.28 -4.14 -1.17
C ILE A 18 -12.35 -3.00 -2.16
N HIS A 19 -11.51 -1.98 -1.98
CA HIS A 19 -11.57 -0.76 -2.79
C HIS A 19 -11.14 -1.00 -4.23
N ARG A 20 -10.02 -1.67 -4.43
CA ARG A 20 -9.46 -2.08 -5.73
C ARG A 20 -8.89 -0.93 -6.58
N ASP A 21 -8.84 0.29 -6.04
CA ASP A 21 -8.32 1.46 -6.78
C ASP A 21 -7.65 2.46 -5.84
N LEU A 22 -6.89 1.95 -4.85
CA LEU A 22 -6.18 2.77 -3.86
C LEU A 22 -4.89 3.34 -4.46
N ARG A 23 -5.03 4.42 -5.20
CA ARG A 23 -3.94 5.15 -5.83
C ARG A 23 -4.10 6.65 -5.58
N ILE A 24 -3.08 7.42 -5.94
CA ILE A 24 -2.96 8.83 -5.57
C ILE A 24 -4.21 9.67 -5.84
N PRO A 25 -4.86 9.61 -7.01
CA PRO A 25 -6.06 10.42 -7.24
C PRO A 25 -7.21 10.12 -6.27
N ASN A 26 -7.21 8.95 -5.64
CA ASN A 26 -8.29 8.51 -4.76
C ASN A 26 -7.93 8.59 -3.28
N ILE A 27 -6.71 9.02 -2.97
CA ILE A 27 -6.25 9.23 -1.59
C ILE A 27 -5.95 10.72 -1.45
N LEU A 28 -6.84 11.43 -0.75
CA LEU A 28 -6.76 12.88 -0.61
C LEU A 28 -6.26 13.25 0.78
N MET A 29 -5.38 14.25 0.81
CA MET A 29 -4.95 14.85 2.07
C MET A 29 -5.33 16.34 2.04
N LYS A 30 -6.14 16.75 3.00
CA LYS A 30 -6.55 18.14 3.15
C LYS A 30 -6.54 18.49 4.65
N GLU A 31 -5.85 19.57 5.00
CA GLU A 31 -5.77 20.04 6.39
C GLU A 31 -5.36 18.93 7.38
N ASN A 32 -4.36 18.12 6.98
CA ASN A 32 -3.86 16.98 7.74
C ASN A 32 -4.87 15.85 7.94
N GLN A 33 -5.97 15.86 7.18
CA GLN A 33 -6.93 14.76 7.19
C GLN A 33 -6.88 13.98 5.89
N ILE A 34 -6.88 12.66 6.01
CA ILE A 34 -6.86 11.74 4.87
C ILE A 34 -8.28 11.27 4.57
N SER A 35 -8.63 11.31 3.30
CA SER A 35 -9.90 10.78 2.80
C SER A 35 -9.62 9.83 1.66
N ILE A 36 -10.38 8.75 1.60
CA ILE A 36 -10.37 7.80 0.49
C ILE A 36 -11.67 7.96 -0.27
N ILE A 37 -11.55 8.18 -1.58
CA ILE A 37 -12.70 8.44 -2.46
C ILE A 37 -12.75 7.42 -3.58
N ASP A 38 -13.83 7.48 -4.37
CA ASP A 38 -14.06 6.71 -5.59
C ASP A 38 -14.05 5.21 -5.38
N PHE A 39 -15.17 4.71 -4.84
CA PHE A 39 -15.43 3.29 -4.69
C PHE A 39 -16.08 2.66 -5.94
N GLY A 40 -15.91 3.27 -7.11
CA GLY A 40 -16.53 2.79 -8.35
C GLY A 40 -16.09 1.39 -8.77
N LEU A 41 -14.90 0.95 -8.36
CA LEU A 41 -14.39 -0.39 -8.62
C LEU A 41 -14.52 -1.33 -7.43
N ALA A 42 -15.07 -0.86 -6.31
CA ALA A 42 -15.14 -1.63 -5.08
C ALA A 42 -16.03 -2.87 -5.25
N LYS A 43 -15.61 -3.94 -4.56
CA LYS A 43 -16.37 -5.19 -4.51
C LYS A 43 -16.36 -5.75 -3.10
N LEU A 44 -17.36 -6.58 -2.81
CA LEU A 44 -17.38 -7.33 -1.57
C LEU A 44 -16.51 -8.58 -1.69
N LYS A 45 -15.90 -8.95 -0.58
CA LYS A 45 -15.14 -10.20 -0.50
C LYS A 45 -16.02 -11.37 -0.95
N GLY A 46 -15.50 -12.17 -1.86
CA GLY A 46 -16.23 -13.31 -2.41
C GLY A 46 -17.01 -13.01 -3.68
N GLU A 47 -17.17 -11.73 -4.07
CA GLU A 47 -17.77 -11.42 -5.35
C GLU A 47 -16.84 -11.81 -6.51
N GLY A 48 -17.45 -12.20 -7.63
CA GLY A 48 -16.71 -12.41 -8.86
C GLY A 48 -16.44 -11.09 -9.59
N ASP A 49 -15.49 -11.12 -10.50
CA ASP A 49 -15.22 -10.03 -11.42
C ASP A 49 -15.21 -10.58 -12.84
N GLU A 50 -16.20 -10.19 -13.63
CA GLU A 50 -16.35 -10.63 -15.03
C GLU A 50 -15.15 -10.21 -15.90
N ARG A 51 -14.43 -9.18 -15.49
CA ARG A 51 -13.27 -8.67 -16.21
C ARG A 51 -11.95 -9.29 -15.73
N ALA A 52 -11.98 -10.22 -14.78
CA ALA A 52 -10.77 -10.78 -14.16
C ALA A 52 -9.78 -11.34 -15.18
N THR A 53 -10.28 -11.97 -16.24
CA THR A 53 -9.43 -12.55 -17.29
C THR A 53 -8.82 -11.52 -18.24
N THR A 54 -9.27 -10.27 -18.18
CA THR A 54 -8.75 -9.18 -19.03
C THR A 54 -7.59 -8.44 -18.41
N TYR A 55 -7.38 -8.61 -17.09
CA TYR A 55 -6.30 -7.92 -16.38
C TYR A 55 -4.99 -8.70 -16.48
N GLU A 56 -3.90 -7.97 -16.66
CA GLU A 56 -2.56 -8.53 -16.74
C GLU A 56 -1.60 -7.72 -15.85
N GLY A 57 -0.53 -8.37 -15.39
CA GLY A 57 0.54 -7.72 -14.64
C GLY A 57 0.04 -7.03 -13.39
N GLU A 58 0.48 -5.79 -13.18
CA GLU A 58 0.14 -5.00 -12.00
C GLU A 58 -1.37 -4.76 -11.89
N GLN A 59 -2.06 -4.57 -13.00
CA GLN A 59 -3.50 -4.37 -12.97
C GLN A 59 -4.23 -5.59 -12.40
N ALA A 60 -3.78 -6.79 -12.73
CA ALA A 60 -4.36 -8.01 -12.16
C ALA A 60 -4.20 -8.05 -10.64
N LEU A 61 -3.05 -7.63 -10.14
CA LEU A 61 -2.78 -7.59 -8.69
C LEU A 61 -3.60 -6.51 -7.99
N MET A 62 -3.81 -5.36 -8.62
CA MET A 62 -4.62 -4.28 -8.07
C MET A 62 -6.12 -4.56 -8.09
N ARG A 63 -6.58 -5.36 -9.05
CA ARG A 63 -8.02 -5.60 -9.26
C ARG A 63 -8.51 -6.92 -8.67
N GLU A 64 -7.62 -7.72 -8.08
CA GLU A 64 -8.02 -8.96 -7.43
C GLU A 64 -9.06 -8.68 -6.34
N VAL A 65 -10.09 -9.50 -6.26
CA VAL A 65 -11.14 -9.35 -5.23
C VAL A 65 -10.65 -10.02 -3.95
N HIS A 66 -9.68 -9.41 -3.34
CA HIS A 66 -9.06 -9.85 -2.10
C HIS A 66 -8.47 -8.64 -1.36
N PHE A 67 -8.43 -8.69 -0.04
CA PHE A 67 -7.86 -7.59 0.75
C PHE A 67 -6.41 -7.26 0.36
N ARG A 68 -5.63 -8.26 -0.01
CA ARG A 68 -4.23 -8.07 -0.41
C ARG A 68 -4.06 -7.16 -1.63
N SER A 69 -5.08 -7.03 -2.49
CA SER A 69 -5.01 -6.10 -3.62
C SER A 69 -4.95 -4.65 -3.16
N ASP A 70 -5.65 -4.31 -2.10
CA ASP A 70 -5.57 -2.96 -1.51
C ASP A 70 -4.19 -2.72 -0.88
N PHE A 71 -3.58 -3.72 -0.26
CA PHE A 71 -2.24 -3.60 0.29
C PHE A 71 -1.18 -3.49 -0.81
N TYR A 72 -1.38 -4.20 -1.92
CA TYR A 72 -0.52 -4.05 -3.09
C TYR A 72 -0.53 -2.62 -3.62
N ALA A 73 -1.72 -2.04 -3.77
CA ALA A 73 -1.88 -0.65 -4.20
C ALA A 73 -1.21 0.31 -3.21
N LEU A 74 -1.38 0.10 -1.90
CA LEU A 74 -0.76 0.93 -0.88
C LEU A 74 0.76 0.75 -0.81
N GLY A 75 1.28 -0.40 -1.20
CA GLY A 75 2.72 -0.59 -1.37
C GLY A 75 3.29 0.34 -2.44
N HIS A 76 2.63 0.44 -3.58
CA HIS A 76 3.01 1.38 -4.63
C HIS A 76 2.84 2.84 -4.19
N PHE A 77 1.78 3.15 -3.48
CA PHE A 77 1.57 4.47 -2.90
C PHE A 77 2.71 4.84 -1.95
N SER A 78 3.12 3.91 -1.11
CA SER A 78 4.24 4.12 -0.18
C SER A 78 5.55 4.37 -0.90
N LEU A 79 5.82 3.63 -1.97
CA LEU A 79 7.00 3.86 -2.81
C LEU A 79 6.97 5.25 -3.44
N PHE A 80 5.82 5.69 -3.92
CA PHE A 80 5.67 7.04 -4.46
C PHE A 80 6.06 8.10 -3.42
N LEU A 81 5.59 7.94 -2.18
CA LEU A 81 5.94 8.87 -1.10
C LEU A 81 7.44 8.85 -0.79
N LEU A 82 8.05 7.68 -0.78
CA LEU A 82 9.47 7.54 -0.50
C LEU A 82 10.33 8.15 -1.61
N TYR A 83 9.91 8.03 -2.86
CA TYR A 83 10.63 8.62 -3.99
C TYR A 83 10.40 10.12 -4.14
N ALA A 84 9.36 10.68 -3.53
CA ALA A 84 9.03 12.11 -3.69
C ALA A 84 10.16 13.04 -3.26
N GLY A 85 11.01 12.62 -2.32
CA GLY A 85 12.17 13.39 -1.86
C GLY A 85 13.51 12.78 -2.26
N TYR A 86 13.50 11.79 -3.12
CA TYR A 86 14.73 11.05 -3.47
C TYR A 86 15.38 11.65 -4.71
N GLU A 87 16.70 11.91 -4.61
CA GLU A 87 17.52 12.32 -5.75
C GLU A 87 18.54 11.21 -6.05
N SER A 88 18.46 10.66 -7.26
CA SER A 88 19.40 9.66 -7.72
C SER A 88 20.60 10.34 -8.39
N ASN A 89 21.81 10.02 -7.93
CA ASN A 89 23.05 10.46 -8.54
C ASN A 89 23.65 9.39 -9.47
N GLU A 90 22.94 8.30 -9.70
CA GLU A 90 23.44 7.17 -10.45
C GLU A 90 22.93 7.17 -11.90
N LYS A 91 23.79 6.70 -12.80
CA LYS A 91 23.50 6.63 -14.24
C LYS A 91 22.56 5.49 -14.63
N TYR A 92 22.35 4.52 -13.74
CA TYR A 92 21.60 3.30 -14.03
C TYR A 92 20.41 3.18 -13.10
N GLU A 93 19.28 2.77 -13.64
CA GLU A 93 18.11 2.46 -12.85
C GLU A 93 18.39 1.20 -12.02
N LYS A 94 18.07 1.29 -10.73
CA LYS A 94 18.07 0.15 -9.82
C LYS A 94 16.66 -0.14 -9.35
N PRO A 95 16.35 -1.39 -9.00
CA PRO A 95 15.09 -1.66 -8.32
C PRO A 95 15.01 -0.87 -7.02
N TRP A 96 13.79 -0.53 -6.59
CA TRP A 96 13.59 0.29 -5.39
C TRP A 96 14.24 -0.32 -4.14
N TYR A 97 14.24 -1.64 -4.03
CA TYR A 97 14.79 -2.34 -2.87
C TYR A 97 16.32 -2.27 -2.79
N ASP A 98 16.97 -1.95 -3.88
CA ASP A 98 18.43 -1.69 -3.92
C ASP A 98 18.73 -0.19 -3.91
N GLU A 99 17.88 0.63 -4.50
CA GLU A 99 18.08 2.07 -4.65
C GLU A 99 17.78 2.83 -3.37
N LEU A 100 16.65 2.51 -2.70
CA LEU A 100 16.25 3.19 -1.48
C LEU A 100 17.01 2.63 -0.28
N THR A 101 17.52 3.53 0.55
CA THR A 101 18.16 3.15 1.81
C THR A 101 17.09 2.97 2.88
N LEU A 102 16.62 1.73 3.02
CA LEU A 102 15.61 1.38 3.99
C LEU A 102 16.17 0.37 5.00
N GLU A 103 15.68 0.44 6.24
CA GLU A 103 15.93 -0.62 7.19
C GLU A 103 15.32 -1.93 6.68
N ASN A 104 15.93 -3.06 7.01
CA ASN A 104 15.48 -4.37 6.56
C ASN A 104 14.01 -4.62 6.90
N TYR A 105 13.57 -4.18 8.07
CA TYR A 105 12.18 -4.34 8.49
C TYR A 105 11.21 -3.65 7.54
N ASN A 106 11.50 -2.40 7.20
CA ASN A 106 10.64 -1.61 6.29
C ASN A 106 10.69 -2.16 4.88
N ARG A 107 11.86 -2.58 4.41
CA ARG A 107 12.00 -3.20 3.09
C ARG A 107 11.19 -4.46 2.98
N GLU A 108 11.26 -5.34 3.96
CA GLU A 108 10.50 -6.58 3.97
C GLU A 108 8.99 -6.35 4.03
N MET A 109 8.56 -5.37 4.82
CA MET A 109 7.14 -5.01 4.90
C MET A 109 6.61 -4.57 3.54
N LEU A 110 7.35 -3.68 2.84
CA LEU A 110 6.98 -3.25 1.49
C LEU A 110 6.98 -4.41 0.49
N MET A 111 7.97 -5.28 0.56
CA MET A 111 8.02 -6.46 -0.33
C MET A 111 6.82 -7.37 -0.12
N ARG A 112 6.38 -7.54 1.12
CA ARG A 112 5.19 -8.34 1.45
C ARG A 112 3.90 -7.67 0.97
N MET A 113 3.81 -6.35 1.09
CA MET A 113 2.67 -5.58 0.54
C MET A 113 2.60 -5.71 -0.98
N LEU A 114 3.75 -5.66 -1.65
CA LEU A 114 3.86 -5.73 -3.11
C LEU A 114 3.85 -7.16 -3.65
N GLN A 115 3.61 -8.14 -2.79
CA GLN A 115 3.56 -9.56 -3.14
C GLN A 115 4.87 -10.08 -3.77
N MET A 116 5.99 -9.48 -3.39
CA MET A 116 7.32 -9.90 -3.81
C MET A 116 7.94 -10.90 -2.85
N LYS A 117 7.42 -10.99 -1.62
CA LYS A 117 7.91 -11.88 -0.57
C LYS A 117 6.75 -12.41 0.24
N THR A 118 6.75 -13.71 0.50
CA THR A 118 5.76 -14.36 1.36
C THR A 118 6.19 -14.27 2.84
N PRO A 119 5.24 -14.31 3.79
CA PRO A 119 3.79 -14.32 3.57
C PRO A 119 3.29 -12.93 3.16
N TYR A 120 2.32 -12.90 2.23
CA TYR A 120 1.64 -11.66 1.88
C TYR A 120 0.72 -11.22 3.02
N TYR A 121 0.42 -9.93 3.11
CA TYR A 121 -0.57 -9.46 4.06
C TYR A 121 -1.97 -9.83 3.59
N GLU A 122 -2.67 -10.58 4.41
CA GLU A 122 -4.02 -11.08 4.10
C GLU A 122 -5.12 -10.27 4.81
N ASN A 123 -4.74 -9.49 5.83
CA ASN A 123 -5.68 -8.66 6.58
C ASN A 123 -5.02 -7.37 7.04
N VAL A 124 -5.84 -6.35 7.28
CA VAL A 124 -5.35 -5.03 7.66
C VAL A 124 -4.74 -5.01 9.06
N ARG A 125 -5.21 -5.88 9.94
CA ARG A 125 -4.72 -5.93 11.33
C ARG A 125 -3.23 -6.26 11.37
N ASP A 126 -2.80 -7.27 10.61
CA ASP A 126 -1.41 -7.69 10.59
C ASP A 126 -0.52 -6.60 9.99
N LEU A 127 -0.96 -5.95 8.92
CA LEU A 127 -0.22 -4.85 8.32
C LEU A 127 -0.17 -3.63 9.26
N LYS A 128 -1.27 -3.24 9.88
CA LYS A 128 -1.30 -2.14 10.84
C LYS A 128 -0.33 -2.39 12.00
N LYS A 129 -0.27 -3.63 12.49
CA LYS A 129 0.63 -4.00 13.57
C LYS A 129 2.09 -3.79 13.17
N ASP A 130 2.45 -4.21 11.97
CA ASP A 130 3.81 -4.07 11.47
C ASP A 130 4.17 -2.61 11.21
N VAL A 131 3.23 -1.81 10.69
CA VAL A 131 3.44 -0.37 10.50
C VAL A 131 3.60 0.34 11.85
N ALA A 132 2.77 0.01 12.84
CA ALA A 132 2.87 0.58 14.18
C ALA A 132 4.22 0.26 14.82
N PHE A 133 4.69 -0.97 14.67
CA PHE A 133 6.01 -1.38 15.16
C PHE A 133 7.13 -0.60 14.49
N ALA A 134 7.04 -0.40 13.18
CA ALA A 134 8.01 0.41 12.44
C ALA A 134 8.03 1.86 12.91
N LEU A 135 6.86 2.45 13.17
CA LEU A 135 6.76 3.82 13.67
C LEU A 135 7.36 3.98 15.07
N GLU A 136 7.16 3.02 15.95
CA GLU A 136 7.74 3.05 17.30
C GLU A 136 9.27 3.01 17.26
N ARG A 137 9.86 2.36 16.27
CA ARG A 137 11.31 2.27 16.10
C ARG A 137 11.90 3.48 15.41
N MET A 138 11.07 4.35 14.85
CA MET A 138 11.52 5.53 14.12
C MET A 138 11.73 6.70 15.05
N GLU A 139 12.98 6.95 15.44
CA GLU A 139 13.36 8.13 16.20
C GLU A 139 13.65 9.33 15.27
N VAL A 140 13.71 9.11 13.95
CA VAL A 140 14.07 10.13 12.97
C VAL A 140 12.81 10.75 12.38
N PRO A 141 12.64 12.10 12.48
CA PRO A 141 11.40 12.77 12.04
C PRO A 141 11.02 12.53 10.57
N CYS A 142 11.99 12.32 9.68
CA CYS A 142 11.70 12.08 8.26
C CYS A 142 10.93 10.78 8.01
N PHE A 143 10.94 9.84 8.94
CA PHE A 143 10.19 8.60 8.82
C PHE A 143 8.75 8.71 9.32
N LYS A 144 8.37 9.80 9.96
CA LYS A 144 7.00 10.00 10.43
C LYS A 144 6.01 10.17 9.28
N SER A 145 6.48 10.44 8.07
CA SER A 145 5.64 10.48 6.88
C SER A 145 5.24 9.08 6.39
N PHE A 146 5.86 8.04 6.90
CA PHE A 146 5.54 6.65 6.61
C PHE A 146 4.37 6.19 7.48
#